data_9617f913f222f55db16b0696f1bd5453
#
_entry.id   9617f913f222f55db16b0696f1bd5453
#
_cell.length_a   1.000
_cell.length_b   1.000
_cell.length_c   1.000
_cell.angle_alpha   90.00
_cell.angle_beta   90.00
_cell.angle_gamma   90.00
#
_symmetry.space_group_name_H-M   'P 1'
#
loop_
_entity.id
_entity.type
_entity.pdbx_description
1 polymer ?
#
loop_
_entity_poly.entity_id
_entity_poly.type
_entity_poly.pdbx_seq_one_letter_code
_entity_poly.pdbx_strand_id
1 'polypeptide(L)'
;TQINSISDFTRFMVAIAARSGELLNYSSVAQDVGVSIDTIKRWTGILQTSGIVYLLQPYSNNHLKRAIKTPKSYMLDTGLMAWLTKWLTPETIQQGAKNGQFFESFVVSEIIKSFYNHGMEPPIYFYRDTNQKEIDLLIERDGRLYPMEIKLNDKPSHAQKNFLVLAPEESRIPYY
;
A
#
# COMPACT_ATOMS: atom_id res chain seq x y z
N THR A 1 -14.25 7.44 -21.80
CA THR A 1 -13.05 6.72 -22.27
C THR A 1 -13.38 5.24 -22.26
N GLN A 2 -13.63 4.66 -23.42
CA GLN A 2 -14.01 3.25 -23.54
C GLN A 2 -12.81 2.36 -23.17
N ILE A 3 -13.05 1.38 -22.31
CA ILE A 3 -12.15 0.24 -22.10
C ILE A 3 -12.30 -0.64 -23.35
N ASN A 4 -11.31 -0.59 -24.23
CA ASN A 4 -11.37 -1.26 -25.54
C ASN A 4 -11.32 -2.78 -25.44
N SER A 5 -10.95 -3.35 -24.29
CA SER A 5 -10.96 -4.78 -24.02
C SER A 5 -11.28 -5.05 -22.56
N ILE A 6 -12.41 -5.68 -22.30
CA ILE A 6 -12.80 -6.15 -20.95
C ILE A 6 -11.78 -7.19 -20.44
N SER A 7 -11.26 -8.03 -21.33
CA SER A 7 -10.25 -9.04 -20.99
C SER A 7 -8.96 -8.40 -20.47
N ASP A 8 -8.46 -7.34 -21.12
CA ASP A 8 -7.25 -6.64 -20.72
C ASP A 8 -7.44 -5.93 -19.38
N PHE A 9 -8.60 -5.30 -19.19
CA PHE A 9 -8.94 -4.66 -17.93
C PHE A 9 -9.06 -5.68 -16.78
N THR A 10 -9.61 -6.85 -17.04
CA THR A 10 -9.67 -7.92 -16.05
C THR A 10 -8.25 -8.40 -15.67
N ARG A 11 -7.36 -8.59 -16.64
CA ARG A 11 -5.94 -8.91 -16.38
C ARG A 11 -5.25 -7.80 -15.56
N PHE A 12 -5.53 -6.54 -15.88
CA PHE A 12 -5.04 -5.40 -15.10
C PHE A 12 -5.54 -5.44 -13.65
N MET A 13 -6.82 -5.69 -13.41
CA MET A 13 -7.38 -5.82 -12.05
C MET A 13 -6.69 -6.92 -11.25
N VAL A 14 -6.47 -8.08 -11.87
CA VAL A 14 -5.72 -9.20 -11.25
C VAL A 14 -4.28 -8.79 -10.94
N ALA A 15 -3.60 -8.11 -11.88
CA ALA A 15 -2.22 -7.69 -11.70
C ALA A 15 -2.05 -6.68 -10.57
N ILE A 16 -2.99 -5.74 -10.41
CA ILE A 16 -3.01 -4.76 -9.31
C ILE A 16 -3.33 -5.44 -7.97
N ALA A 17 -4.32 -6.34 -7.95
CA ALA A 17 -4.69 -7.07 -6.74
C ALA A 17 -3.55 -7.93 -6.22
N ALA A 18 -2.83 -8.62 -7.10
CA ALA A 18 -1.66 -9.44 -6.74
C ALA A 18 -0.48 -8.63 -6.17
N ARG A 19 -0.44 -7.31 -6.41
CA ARG A 19 0.59 -6.38 -5.96
C ARG A 19 0.12 -5.41 -4.87
N SER A 20 -1.02 -5.69 -4.24
CA SER A 20 -1.49 -4.87 -3.12
C SER A 20 -0.43 -4.82 -2.01
N GLY A 21 -0.09 -3.61 -1.52
CA GLY A 21 1.00 -3.40 -0.56
C GLY A 21 2.40 -3.28 -1.18
N GLU A 22 2.54 -3.47 -2.49
CA GLU A 22 3.83 -3.34 -3.19
C GLU A 22 3.97 -1.96 -3.87
N LEU A 23 5.22 -1.59 -4.17
CA LEU A 23 5.52 -0.41 -4.97
C LEU A 23 4.91 -0.54 -6.36
N LEU A 24 4.16 0.45 -6.79
CA LEU A 24 3.47 0.43 -8.08
C LEU A 24 4.44 0.72 -9.24
N ASN A 25 4.87 -0.34 -9.91
CA ASN A 25 5.67 -0.24 -11.13
C ASN A 25 4.77 -0.35 -12.37
N TYR A 26 4.43 0.79 -12.97
CA TYR A 26 3.55 0.85 -14.14
C TYR A 26 4.10 0.07 -15.35
N SER A 27 5.42 0.05 -15.56
CA SER A 27 6.01 -0.68 -16.70
C SER A 27 5.90 -2.18 -16.53
N SER A 28 6.12 -2.70 -15.32
CA SER A 28 5.93 -4.12 -15.01
C SER A 28 4.47 -4.54 -15.21
N VAL A 29 3.52 -3.74 -14.70
CA VAL A 29 2.10 -4.04 -14.89
C VAL A 29 1.70 -3.98 -16.38
N ALA A 30 2.22 -3.01 -17.13
CA ALA A 30 1.98 -2.89 -18.56
C ALA A 30 2.47 -4.10 -19.34
N GLN A 31 3.65 -4.61 -19.00
CA GLN A 31 4.22 -5.82 -19.59
C GLN A 31 3.37 -7.05 -19.29
N ASP A 32 2.93 -7.24 -18.05
CA ASP A 32 2.12 -8.41 -17.65
C ASP A 32 0.73 -8.42 -18.29
N VAL A 33 0.14 -7.22 -18.47
CA VAL A 33 -1.19 -7.06 -19.08
C VAL A 33 -1.14 -7.07 -20.61
N GLY A 34 -0.01 -6.66 -21.19
CA GLY A 34 0.16 -6.55 -22.64
C GLY A 34 -0.44 -5.26 -23.21
N VAL A 35 -0.41 -4.15 -22.47
CA VAL A 35 -0.91 -2.83 -22.89
C VAL A 35 0.13 -1.74 -22.64
N SER A 36 -0.12 -0.52 -23.14
CA SER A 36 0.79 0.60 -22.92
C SER A 36 0.81 1.08 -21.46
N ILE A 37 1.94 1.65 -21.04
CA ILE A 37 2.09 2.28 -19.70
C ILE A 37 1.03 3.36 -19.49
N ASP A 38 0.71 4.14 -20.49
CA ASP A 38 -0.30 5.21 -20.40
C ASP A 38 -1.71 4.64 -20.20
N THR A 39 -1.99 3.47 -20.76
CA THR A 39 -3.23 2.74 -20.49
C THR A 39 -3.30 2.32 -19.02
N ILE A 40 -2.22 1.76 -18.47
CA ILE A 40 -2.17 1.37 -17.05
C ILE A 40 -2.34 2.58 -16.14
N LYS A 41 -1.66 3.70 -16.39
CA LYS A 41 -1.82 4.93 -15.61
C LYS A 41 -3.26 5.42 -15.61
N ARG A 42 -3.90 5.45 -16.78
CA ARG A 42 -5.30 5.85 -16.93
C ARG A 42 -6.24 4.92 -16.16
N TRP A 43 -6.04 3.61 -16.28
CA TRP A 43 -6.87 2.63 -15.59
C TRP A 43 -6.66 2.67 -14.06
N THR A 44 -5.43 2.87 -13.61
CA THR A 44 -5.13 3.10 -12.18
C THR A 44 -5.87 4.34 -11.67
N GLY A 45 -5.88 5.44 -12.43
CA GLY A 45 -6.64 6.64 -12.07
C GLY A 45 -8.14 6.38 -11.96
N ILE A 46 -8.71 5.53 -12.83
CA ILE A 46 -10.12 5.09 -12.73
C ILE A 46 -10.34 4.33 -11.41
N LEU A 47 -9.47 3.37 -11.06
CA LEU A 47 -9.60 2.61 -9.82
C LEU A 47 -9.47 3.48 -8.57
N GLN A 48 -8.59 4.49 -8.60
CA GLN A 48 -8.47 5.47 -7.50
C GLN A 48 -9.75 6.29 -7.35
N THR A 49 -10.25 6.87 -8.44
CA THR A 49 -11.48 7.69 -8.41
C THR A 49 -12.71 6.89 -8.00
N SER A 50 -12.73 5.58 -8.32
CA SER A 50 -13.80 4.66 -7.93
C SER A 50 -13.66 4.11 -6.52
N GLY A 51 -12.61 4.47 -5.76
CA GLY A 51 -12.38 3.96 -4.42
C GLY A 51 -12.04 2.47 -4.34
N ILE A 52 -11.55 1.88 -5.44
CA ILE A 52 -11.13 0.46 -5.48
C ILE A 52 -9.67 0.32 -5.05
N VAL A 53 -8.83 1.28 -5.44
CA VAL A 53 -7.41 1.31 -5.12
C VAL A 53 -7.05 2.63 -4.44
N TYR A 54 -6.21 2.54 -3.44
CA TYR A 54 -5.55 3.70 -2.83
C TYR A 54 -4.06 3.68 -3.16
N LEU A 55 -3.50 4.83 -3.56
CA LEU A 55 -2.06 4.99 -3.75
C LEU A 55 -1.46 5.68 -2.54
N LEU A 56 -0.88 4.88 -1.65
CA LEU A 56 -0.18 5.38 -0.48
C LEU A 56 1.14 6.03 -0.92
N GLN A 57 1.27 7.32 -0.62
CA GLN A 57 2.44 8.09 -1.02
C GLN A 57 3.61 7.85 -0.07
N PRO A 58 4.84 7.89 -0.57
CA PRO A 58 6.01 7.86 0.29
C PRO A 58 6.14 9.18 1.06
N TYR A 59 6.50 9.08 2.33
CA TYR A 59 6.85 10.25 3.11
C TYR A 59 8.20 10.81 2.67
N SER A 60 8.25 12.08 2.34
CA SER A 60 9.49 12.76 1.99
C SER A 60 9.55 14.13 2.65
N ASN A 61 10.67 14.44 3.28
CA ASN A 61 11.00 15.78 3.74
C ASN A 61 12.43 16.15 3.30
N ASN A 62 12.84 17.39 3.51
CA ASN A 62 14.15 17.87 3.10
C ASN A 62 15.33 17.10 3.72
N HIS A 63 15.12 16.37 4.82
CA HIS A 63 16.13 15.59 5.52
C HIS A 63 16.24 14.15 4.99
N LEU A 64 15.22 13.65 4.27
CA LEU A 64 15.13 12.27 3.78
C LEU A 64 15.54 12.14 2.31
N LYS A 65 16.75 12.61 1.97
CA LYS A 65 17.26 12.63 0.58
C LYS A 65 17.28 11.28 -0.15
N ARG A 66 17.18 10.17 0.58
CA ARG A 66 17.19 8.80 0.03
C ARG A 66 15.83 8.13 -0.07
N ALA A 67 14.75 8.85 0.31
CA ALA A 67 13.40 8.30 0.20
C ALA A 67 13.03 8.05 -1.27
N ILE A 68 12.43 6.90 -1.54
CA ILE A 68 11.88 6.59 -2.86
C ILE A 68 10.64 7.43 -3.13
N LYS A 69 10.30 7.61 -4.42
CA LYS A 69 9.16 8.45 -4.83
C LYS A 69 7.98 7.64 -5.40
N THR A 70 8.15 6.35 -5.56
CA THR A 70 7.12 5.47 -6.14
C THR A 70 6.08 5.13 -5.06
N PRO A 71 4.79 5.32 -5.30
CA PRO A 71 3.76 4.97 -4.31
C PRO A 71 3.60 3.45 -4.17
N LYS A 72 3.07 3.01 -3.03
CA LYS A 72 2.50 1.66 -2.87
C LYS A 72 1.04 1.68 -3.31
N SER A 73 0.55 0.57 -3.90
CA SER A 73 -0.87 0.42 -4.24
C SER A 73 -1.55 -0.52 -3.26
N TYR A 74 -2.72 -0.15 -2.77
CA TYR A 74 -3.54 -0.97 -1.88
C TYR A 74 -4.94 -1.15 -2.45
N MET A 75 -5.41 -2.40 -2.51
CA MET A 75 -6.82 -2.68 -2.70
C MET A 75 -7.60 -2.31 -1.43
N LEU A 76 -8.66 -1.50 -1.56
CA LEU A 76 -9.47 -1.09 -0.41
C LEU A 76 -10.49 -2.15 0.02
N ASP A 77 -10.70 -3.16 -0.80
CA ASP A 77 -11.53 -4.33 -0.51
C ASP A 77 -10.68 -5.60 -0.61
N THR A 78 -10.33 -6.18 0.54
CA THR A 78 -9.53 -7.41 0.61
C THR A 78 -10.32 -8.65 0.18
N GLY A 79 -11.65 -8.63 0.20
CA GLY A 79 -12.50 -9.67 -0.38
C GLY A 79 -12.41 -9.68 -1.91
N LEU A 80 -12.48 -8.51 -2.55
CA LEU A 80 -12.24 -8.36 -3.99
C LEU A 80 -10.80 -8.77 -4.34
N MET A 81 -9.80 -8.39 -3.54
CA MET A 81 -8.41 -8.82 -3.69
C MET A 81 -8.30 -10.35 -3.68
N ALA A 82 -8.93 -11.01 -2.70
CA ALA A 82 -8.93 -12.46 -2.58
C ALA A 82 -9.59 -13.15 -3.78
N TRP A 83 -10.73 -12.64 -4.23
CA TRP A 83 -11.44 -13.17 -5.38
C TRP A 83 -10.63 -13.07 -6.68
N LEU A 84 -10.04 -11.91 -6.93
CA LEU A 84 -9.20 -11.66 -8.12
C LEU A 84 -7.94 -12.55 -8.13
N THR A 85 -7.32 -12.74 -6.98
CA THR A 85 -6.09 -13.54 -6.85
C THR A 85 -6.32 -15.02 -6.57
N LYS A 86 -7.60 -15.45 -6.52
CA LYS A 86 -8.02 -16.86 -6.32
C LYS A 86 -7.67 -17.44 -4.95
N TRP A 87 -7.55 -16.61 -3.94
CA TRP A 87 -7.43 -17.03 -2.53
C TRP A 87 -8.83 -17.03 -1.91
N LEU A 88 -9.60 -18.08 -2.19
CA LEU A 88 -11.07 -18.06 -2.04
C LEU A 88 -11.58 -18.49 -0.66
N THR A 89 -10.72 -18.98 0.23
CA THR A 89 -11.13 -19.36 1.58
C THR A 89 -10.22 -18.75 2.64
N PRO A 90 -10.73 -18.54 3.88
CA PRO A 90 -9.92 -18.03 4.99
C PRO A 90 -8.67 -18.89 5.23
N GLU A 91 -8.77 -20.19 5.12
CA GLU A 91 -7.68 -21.14 5.34
C GLU A 91 -6.56 -20.93 4.30
N THR A 92 -6.94 -20.77 3.02
CA THR A 92 -5.95 -20.54 1.95
C THR A 92 -5.23 -19.21 2.14
N ILE A 93 -5.91 -18.17 2.62
CA ILE A 93 -5.29 -16.87 2.93
C ILE A 93 -4.34 -17.02 4.12
N GLN A 94 -4.79 -17.62 5.23
CA GLN A 94 -4.01 -17.72 6.47
C GLN A 94 -2.75 -18.58 6.31
N GLN A 95 -2.83 -19.66 5.54
CA GLN A 95 -1.71 -20.59 5.34
C GLN A 95 -0.86 -20.24 4.11
N GLY A 96 -1.32 -19.32 3.29
CA GLY A 96 -0.67 -18.97 2.03
C GLY A 96 0.53 -18.05 2.19
N ALA A 97 1.42 -18.10 1.20
CA ALA A 97 2.62 -17.26 1.15
C ALA A 97 2.34 -15.75 1.12
N LYS A 98 1.10 -15.33 0.87
CA LYS A 98 0.66 -13.94 0.78
C LYS A 98 -0.13 -13.47 2.02
N ASN A 99 -0.19 -14.27 3.08
CA ASN A 99 -0.95 -13.94 4.29
C ASN A 99 -0.57 -12.58 4.90
N GLY A 100 0.73 -12.27 4.98
CA GLY A 100 1.21 -10.97 5.45
C GLY A 100 0.75 -9.80 4.57
N GLN A 101 0.76 -9.99 3.24
CA GLN A 101 0.29 -8.99 2.28
C GLN A 101 -1.22 -8.71 2.41
N PHE A 102 -2.02 -9.76 2.63
CA PHE A 102 -3.45 -9.61 2.91
C PHE A 102 -3.70 -8.89 4.21
N PHE A 103 -2.96 -9.25 5.27
CA PHE A 103 -3.08 -8.61 6.57
C PHE A 103 -2.69 -7.12 6.52
N GLU A 104 -1.56 -6.79 5.90
CA GLU A 104 -1.13 -5.41 5.70
C GLU A 104 -2.17 -4.61 4.91
N SER A 105 -2.66 -5.16 3.79
CA SER A 105 -3.70 -4.52 2.98
C SER A 105 -5.00 -4.31 3.77
N PHE A 106 -5.41 -5.27 4.59
CA PHE A 106 -6.57 -5.15 5.46
C PHE A 106 -6.39 -4.00 6.47
N VAL A 107 -5.31 -3.99 7.23
CA VAL A 107 -5.05 -2.95 8.24
C VAL A 107 -5.00 -1.56 7.61
N VAL A 108 -4.25 -1.40 6.51
CA VAL A 108 -4.15 -0.10 5.81
C VAL A 108 -5.50 0.33 5.27
N SER A 109 -6.29 -0.59 4.68
CA SER A 109 -7.62 -0.25 4.17
C SER A 109 -8.59 0.19 5.26
N GLU A 110 -8.56 -0.45 6.43
CA GLU A 110 -9.43 -0.08 7.57
C GLU A 110 -9.05 1.29 8.15
N ILE A 111 -7.75 1.61 8.21
CA ILE A 111 -7.28 2.94 8.62
C ILE A 111 -7.78 4.00 7.62
N ILE A 112 -7.64 3.78 6.31
CA ILE A 112 -8.11 4.70 5.26
C ILE A 112 -9.63 4.92 5.39
N LYS A 113 -10.39 3.85 5.50
CA LYS A 113 -11.86 3.91 5.67
C LYS A 113 -12.26 4.65 6.94
N SER A 114 -11.51 4.47 8.04
CA SER A 114 -11.75 5.19 9.28
C SER A 114 -11.65 6.70 9.08
N PHE A 115 -10.64 7.20 8.39
CA PHE A 115 -10.52 8.63 8.07
C PHE A 115 -11.67 9.11 7.18
N TYR A 116 -11.96 8.40 6.09
CA TYR A 116 -13.04 8.78 5.18
C TYR A 116 -14.41 8.78 5.84
N ASN A 117 -14.69 7.82 6.73
CA ASN A 117 -15.94 7.77 7.51
C ASN A 117 -16.12 8.98 8.45
N HIS A 118 -15.01 9.65 8.80
CA HIS A 118 -15.03 10.91 9.55
C HIS A 118 -14.94 12.15 8.66
N GLY A 119 -15.05 11.99 7.33
CA GLY A 119 -14.98 13.09 6.37
C GLY A 119 -13.59 13.70 6.24
N MET A 120 -12.54 12.95 6.57
CA MET A 120 -11.14 13.43 6.55
C MET A 120 -10.34 12.70 5.47
N GLU A 121 -9.47 13.44 4.78
CA GLU A 121 -8.42 12.82 3.98
C GLU A 121 -7.40 12.15 4.90
N PRO A 122 -6.99 10.90 4.61
CA PRO A 122 -6.02 10.19 5.44
C PRO A 122 -4.63 10.84 5.37
N PRO A 123 -4.12 11.42 6.47
CA PRO A 123 -2.76 11.98 6.52
C PRO A 123 -1.73 10.87 6.75
N ILE A 124 -1.68 9.93 5.81
CA ILE A 124 -0.88 8.70 5.92
C ILE A 124 0.11 8.58 4.79
N TYR A 125 1.25 7.99 5.11
CA TYR A 125 2.37 7.76 4.21
C TYR A 125 3.03 6.43 4.54
N PHE A 126 3.93 5.95 3.70
CA PHE A 126 4.93 4.96 4.07
C PHE A 126 6.33 5.56 3.94
N TYR A 127 7.32 4.91 4.52
CA TYR A 127 8.71 5.26 4.27
C TYR A 127 9.48 4.08 3.70
N ARG A 128 10.30 4.35 2.69
CA ARG A 128 11.28 3.40 2.20
C ARG A 128 12.48 4.17 1.65
N ASP A 129 13.68 3.72 1.99
CA ASP A 129 14.92 4.27 1.43
C ASP A 129 15.56 3.35 0.39
N THR A 130 16.62 3.84 -0.25
CA THR A 130 17.40 3.08 -1.24
C THR A 130 18.13 1.88 -0.64
N ASN A 131 18.29 1.80 0.68
CA ASN A 131 18.86 0.67 1.41
C ASN A 131 17.78 -0.34 1.86
N GLN A 132 16.54 -0.17 1.35
CA GLN A 132 15.39 -1.01 1.68
C GLN A 132 14.93 -0.96 3.14
N LYS A 133 15.33 0.05 3.91
CA LYS A 133 14.72 0.30 5.21
C LYS A 133 13.31 0.82 4.97
N GLU A 134 12.34 0.17 5.58
CA GLU A 134 10.92 0.45 5.36
C GLU A 134 10.19 0.62 6.67
N ILE A 135 9.19 1.51 6.66
CA ILE A 135 8.15 1.65 7.68
C ILE A 135 6.84 1.51 6.94
N ASP A 136 6.02 0.54 7.33
CA ASP A 136 4.82 0.15 6.59
C ASP A 136 3.81 1.30 6.52
N LEU A 137 3.62 2.03 7.64
CA LEU A 137 2.71 3.17 7.69
C LEU A 137 3.23 4.27 8.62
N LEU A 138 3.03 5.52 8.21
CA LEU A 138 3.26 6.73 8.98
C LEU A 138 1.95 7.50 9.02
N ILE A 139 1.48 7.86 10.20
CA ILE A 139 0.34 8.77 10.37
C ILE A 139 0.91 10.13 10.77
N GLU A 140 0.59 11.19 10.03
CA GLU A 140 0.97 12.56 10.38
C GLU A 140 -0.16 13.23 11.14
N ARG A 141 0.13 13.73 12.34
CA ARG A 141 -0.82 14.47 13.15
C ARG A 141 -0.11 15.53 13.98
N ASP A 142 -0.62 16.76 13.92
CA ASP A 142 -0.11 17.90 14.67
C ASP A 142 1.42 18.13 14.48
N GLY A 143 1.90 17.95 13.24
CA GLY A 143 3.31 18.09 12.88
C GLY A 143 4.20 16.94 13.41
N ARG A 144 3.62 15.86 13.89
CA ARG A 144 4.32 14.68 14.39
C ARG A 144 4.02 13.47 13.53
N LEU A 145 4.98 12.55 13.47
CA LEU A 145 4.85 11.26 12.76
C LEU A 145 4.69 10.13 13.76
N TYR A 146 3.68 9.31 13.52
CA TYR A 146 3.38 8.10 14.26
C TYR A 146 3.68 6.90 13.37
N PRO A 147 4.86 6.28 13.52
CA PRO A 147 5.24 5.12 12.75
C PRO A 147 4.51 3.86 13.21
N MET A 148 4.10 3.04 12.26
CA MET A 148 3.44 1.76 12.49
C MET A 148 4.09 0.70 11.63
N GLU A 149 4.38 -0.44 12.22
CA GLU A 149 4.79 -1.66 11.54
C GLU A 149 3.66 -2.68 11.62
N ILE A 150 3.31 -3.27 10.49
CA ILE A 150 2.17 -4.19 10.37
C ILE A 150 2.71 -5.60 10.16
N LYS A 151 2.60 -6.46 11.18
CA LYS A 151 3.09 -7.85 11.13
C LYS A 151 2.03 -8.80 11.64
N LEU A 152 1.92 -9.94 11.00
CA LEU A 152 1.02 -11.03 11.43
C LEU A 152 1.57 -11.82 12.63
N ASN A 153 2.81 -11.58 13.05
CA ASN A 153 3.51 -12.34 14.08
C ASN A 153 3.43 -11.65 15.45
N ASP A 154 3.32 -12.46 16.52
CA ASP A 154 3.27 -12.01 17.92
C ASP A 154 4.57 -11.38 18.45
N LYS A 155 5.67 -11.46 17.70
CA LYS A 155 6.98 -10.94 18.10
C LYS A 155 7.49 -9.96 17.04
N PRO A 156 7.24 -8.68 17.18
CA PRO A 156 7.81 -7.64 16.31
C PRO A 156 9.31 -7.47 16.62
N SER A 157 10.15 -8.40 16.16
CA SER A 157 11.58 -8.28 16.30
C SER A 157 12.13 -7.33 15.23
N HIS A 158 12.92 -6.34 15.66
CA HIS A 158 13.70 -5.43 14.82
C HIS A 158 12.95 -4.29 14.07
N ALA A 159 11.64 -4.26 13.98
CA ALA A 159 10.86 -3.19 13.35
C ALA A 159 11.20 -1.80 13.91
N GLN A 160 11.39 -1.70 15.22
CA GLN A 160 11.72 -0.46 15.92
C GLN A 160 13.02 0.20 15.44
N LYS A 161 13.98 -0.56 14.89
CA LYS A 161 15.25 0.00 14.37
C LYS A 161 15.02 0.86 13.14
N ASN A 162 13.99 0.57 12.33
CA ASN A 162 13.67 1.35 11.15
C ASN A 162 13.09 2.72 11.52
N PHE A 163 12.39 2.82 12.64
CA PHE A 163 11.80 4.07 13.13
C PHE A 163 12.87 5.12 13.52
N LEU A 164 14.06 4.68 13.91
CA LEU A 164 15.18 5.57 14.21
C LEU A 164 15.69 6.39 13.04
N VAL A 165 15.30 6.03 11.81
CA VAL A 165 15.70 6.74 10.59
C VAL A 165 14.91 8.04 10.40
N LEU A 166 13.68 8.09 10.94
CA LEU A 166 12.74 9.19 10.67
C LEU A 166 12.71 10.24 11.76
N ALA A 167 12.96 9.86 13.02
CA ALA A 167 12.74 10.75 14.13
C ALA A 167 14.06 11.24 14.72
N PRO A 168 14.28 12.57 14.80
CA PRO A 168 15.14 13.13 15.83
C PRO A 168 14.67 12.59 17.19
N GLU A 169 15.59 12.37 18.14
CA GLU A 169 15.25 11.78 19.44
C GLU A 169 14.11 12.48 20.20
N GLU A 170 13.96 13.78 19.96
CA GLU A 170 12.94 14.65 20.55
C GLU A 170 11.52 14.44 20.02
N SER A 171 11.32 13.74 18.88
CA SER A 171 10.01 13.47 18.29
C SER A 171 9.55 12.02 18.49
N ARG A 172 10.28 11.20 19.23
CA ARG A 172 9.91 9.82 19.52
C ARG A 172 8.68 9.78 20.41
N ILE A 173 7.60 9.24 19.86
CA ILE A 173 6.42 8.93 20.64
C ILE A 173 6.48 7.44 20.97
N PRO A 174 6.25 7.05 22.25
CA PRO A 174 6.20 5.63 22.60
C PRO A 174 5.12 4.93 21.79
N TYR A 175 5.39 3.71 21.39
CA TYR A 175 4.51 2.87 20.58
C TYR A 175 3.32 2.39 21.39
N TYR A 176 2.21 2.23 20.69
CA TYR A 176 1.09 1.44 21.13
C TYR A 176 0.92 0.27 20.18
#